data_cac74cd903d344e4fff1626c067b3b75
#
_entry.id   cac74cd903d344e4fff1626c067b3b75
#
_cell.length_a   1.000
_cell.length_b   1.000
_cell.length_c   1.000
_cell.angle_alpha   90.00
_cell.angle_beta   90.00
_cell.angle_gamma   90.00
#
_symmetry.space_group_name_H-M   'P 1'
#
loop_
_entity.id
_entity.type
_entity.pdbx_description
1 polymer ?
#
loop_
_entity_poly.entity_id
_entity_poly.type
_entity_poly.pdbx_seq_one_letter_code
_entity_poly.pdbx_strand_id
1 'polypeptide(L)'
;MVIRCSTLHWVMTITLTPRNLLRNAELYANEPALSVKAGIASDGSWEWDTKTWKQFSDEVVSVSKSLMSMGFEKGDRMSIYAYNRPEWYSCYGATQMTNGVGVGVYHTCSPEEVEWVIGDSGSKVVIIGDNPQSGGDPEKTPSRRFAKILENLPDVE
;
A
#
# COMPACT_ATOMS: atom_id res chain seq x y z
N MET A 1 0.71 -3.49 28.19
CA MET A 1 1.52 -4.60 28.71
C MET A 1 2.85 -4.02 29.16
N VAL A 2 3.12 -3.98 30.46
CA VAL A 2 4.36 -3.44 31.05
C VAL A 2 5.26 -4.63 31.37
N ILE A 3 6.36 -4.76 30.68
CA ILE A 3 7.41 -5.75 31.01
C ILE A 3 8.40 -5.04 31.94
N ARG A 4 8.40 -5.40 33.23
CA ARG A 4 9.42 -4.95 34.19
C ARG A 4 10.64 -5.86 34.08
N CYS A 5 11.72 -5.34 33.56
CA CYS A 5 13.06 -5.91 33.78
C CYS A 5 13.77 -5.07 34.85
N SER A 6 14.36 -5.72 35.85
CA SER A 6 14.72 -5.14 37.14
C SER A 6 15.92 -4.17 37.16
N THR A 7 16.44 -3.73 36.01
CA THR A 7 17.62 -2.82 35.97
C THR A 7 17.65 -1.78 34.85
N LEU A 8 16.67 -1.74 33.96
CA LEU A 8 16.61 -0.70 32.91
C LEU A 8 15.13 -0.35 32.64
N HIS A 9 14.74 0.88 32.98
CA HIS A 9 13.44 1.44 32.61
C HIS A 9 13.49 1.79 31.11
N TRP A 10 13.20 0.82 30.23
CA TRP A 10 12.88 1.10 28.85
C TRP A 10 11.41 1.52 28.78
N VAL A 11 11.16 2.81 28.65
CA VAL A 11 9.86 3.28 28.18
C VAL A 11 9.78 2.96 26.71
N MET A 12 9.19 1.79 26.37
CA MET A 12 8.89 1.44 25.01
C MET A 12 7.70 2.28 24.55
N THR A 13 7.97 3.42 23.94
CA THR A 13 6.93 4.19 23.25
C THR A 13 6.56 3.41 22.00
N ILE A 14 5.40 2.73 22.05
CA ILE A 14 4.85 2.11 20.83
C ILE A 14 4.45 3.25 19.91
N THR A 15 5.25 3.46 18.88
CA THR A 15 4.95 4.46 17.86
C THR A 15 4.23 3.77 16.72
N LEU A 16 3.00 4.18 16.43
CA LEU A 16 2.23 3.65 15.30
C LEU A 16 2.89 3.98 13.97
N THR A 17 2.78 3.10 12.99
CA THR A 17 3.38 3.25 11.66
C THR A 17 3.10 4.62 11.01
N PRO A 18 1.86 5.17 11.02
CA PRO A 18 1.60 6.49 10.46
C PRO A 18 2.37 7.60 11.15
N ARG A 19 2.53 7.52 12.47
CA ARG A 19 3.29 8.52 13.24
C ARG A 19 4.79 8.46 12.90
N ASN A 20 5.34 7.27 12.68
CA ASN A 20 6.72 7.12 12.24
C ASN A 20 6.95 7.71 10.85
N LEU A 21 6.00 7.53 9.93
CA LEU A 21 6.06 8.14 8.60
C LEU A 21 6.12 9.67 8.69
N LEU A 22 5.21 10.29 9.44
CA LEU A 22 5.19 11.74 9.63
C LEU A 22 6.48 12.25 10.28
N ARG A 23 6.95 11.58 11.33
CA ARG A 23 8.22 11.89 11.98
C ARG A 23 9.41 11.81 11.03
N ASN A 24 9.49 10.78 10.20
CA ASN A 24 10.57 10.64 9.23
C ASN A 24 10.50 11.73 8.16
N ALA A 25 9.31 12.13 7.75
CA ALA A 25 9.12 13.25 6.82
C ALA A 25 9.58 14.59 7.39
N GLU A 26 9.50 14.77 8.72
CA GLU A 26 10.03 15.96 9.41
C GLU A 26 11.56 15.90 9.56
N LEU A 27 12.09 14.76 10.04
CA LEU A 27 13.52 14.63 10.39
C LEU A 27 14.42 14.40 9.15
N TYR A 28 13.91 13.74 8.12
CA TYR A 28 14.64 13.26 6.95
C TYR A 28 13.99 13.70 5.65
N ALA A 29 13.36 14.87 5.63
CA ALA A 29 12.50 15.37 4.54
C ALA A 29 13.06 15.10 3.13
N ASN A 30 14.34 15.38 2.93
CA ASN A 30 15.00 15.31 1.63
C ASN A 30 15.78 13.99 1.40
N GLU A 31 15.82 13.11 2.40
CA GLU A 31 16.48 11.82 2.26
C GLU A 31 15.62 10.83 1.47
N PRO A 32 16.25 9.87 0.75
CA PRO A 32 15.55 8.82 0.02
C PRO A 32 14.66 7.98 0.94
N ALA A 33 13.41 7.77 0.53
CA ALA A 33 12.45 6.88 1.21
C ALA A 33 12.14 5.64 0.38
N LEU A 34 11.82 5.82 -0.90
CA LEU A 34 11.48 4.74 -1.83
C LEU A 34 12.21 4.97 -3.16
N SER A 35 12.76 3.90 -3.72
CA SER A 35 13.39 3.96 -5.04
C SER A 35 12.89 2.80 -5.90
N VAL A 36 12.63 3.07 -7.17
CA VAL A 36 12.25 2.08 -8.18
C VAL A 36 13.13 2.23 -9.40
N LYS A 37 13.41 1.13 -10.08
CA LYS A 37 14.15 1.15 -11.34
C LYS A 37 13.30 1.83 -12.42
N ALA A 38 13.79 2.93 -12.95
CA ALA A 38 13.12 3.72 -13.99
C ALA A 38 13.59 3.37 -15.41
N GLY A 39 14.86 2.97 -15.55
CA GLY A 39 15.44 2.66 -16.85
C GLY A 39 16.89 2.19 -16.74
N ILE A 40 17.57 2.15 -17.89
CA ILE A 40 19.00 1.88 -18.01
C ILE A 40 19.64 3.10 -18.66
N ALA A 41 20.61 3.69 -17.99
CA ALA A 41 21.38 4.81 -18.50
C ALA A 41 22.28 4.39 -19.69
N SER A 42 22.80 5.37 -20.41
CA SER A 42 23.66 5.14 -21.59
C SER A 42 24.97 4.40 -21.28
N ASP A 43 25.42 4.43 -20.03
CA ASP A 43 26.59 3.72 -19.52
C ASP A 43 26.27 2.28 -19.03
N GLY A 44 25.02 1.84 -19.16
CA GLY A 44 24.55 0.53 -18.71
C GLY A 44 24.18 0.43 -17.22
N SER A 45 24.30 1.51 -16.47
CA SER A 45 23.86 1.57 -15.07
C SER A 45 22.32 1.70 -14.96
N TRP A 46 21.76 1.34 -13.79
CA TRP A 46 20.33 1.53 -13.53
C TRP A 46 20.02 2.98 -13.21
N GLU A 47 19.03 3.53 -13.89
CA GLU A 47 18.38 4.78 -13.48
C GLU A 47 17.32 4.47 -12.41
N TRP A 48 17.30 5.30 -11.36
CA TRP A 48 16.39 5.16 -10.25
C TRP A 48 15.47 6.38 -10.15
N ASP A 49 14.17 6.12 -10.10
CA ASP A 49 13.20 7.12 -9.64
C ASP A 49 13.07 7.00 -8.13
N THR A 50 13.36 8.09 -7.43
CA THR A 50 13.45 8.11 -5.96
C THR A 50 12.55 9.16 -5.37
N LYS A 51 11.64 8.73 -4.50
CA LYS A 51 10.82 9.61 -3.66
C LYS A 51 11.53 9.87 -2.34
N THR A 52 11.54 11.13 -1.91
CA THR A 52 12.02 11.50 -0.57
C THR A 52 10.98 11.16 0.51
N TRP A 53 11.40 11.16 1.79
CA TRP A 53 10.47 10.95 2.90
C TRP A 53 9.32 11.95 2.90
N LYS A 54 9.60 13.23 2.55
CA LYS A 54 8.55 14.24 2.44
C LYS A 54 7.55 13.91 1.33
N GLN A 55 8.04 13.60 0.13
CA GLN A 55 7.18 13.25 -1.01
C GLN A 55 6.33 12.01 -0.72
N PHE A 56 6.93 10.98 -0.13
CA PHE A 56 6.21 9.77 0.25
C PHE A 56 5.12 10.06 1.29
N SER A 57 5.44 10.87 2.32
CA SER A 57 4.46 11.26 3.34
C SER A 57 3.31 12.09 2.77
N ASP A 58 3.62 13.09 1.92
CA ASP A 58 2.62 13.95 1.28
C ASP A 58 1.65 13.10 0.43
N GLU A 59 2.17 12.10 -0.30
CA GLU A 59 1.36 11.17 -1.09
C GLU A 59 0.45 10.32 -0.20
N VAL A 60 0.99 9.73 0.88
CA VAL A 60 0.19 8.94 1.84
C VAL A 60 -0.93 9.79 2.45
N VAL A 61 -0.64 11.04 2.85
CA VAL A 61 -1.65 11.97 3.38
C VAL A 61 -2.72 12.29 2.33
N SER A 62 -2.32 12.49 1.08
CA SER A 62 -3.25 12.77 -0.02
C SER A 62 -4.20 11.60 -0.26
N VAL A 63 -3.65 10.37 -0.35
CA VAL A 63 -4.47 9.15 -0.53
C VAL A 63 -5.39 8.93 0.68
N SER A 64 -4.90 9.19 1.91
CA SER A 64 -5.72 9.09 3.13
C SER A 64 -6.94 10.02 3.07
N LYS A 65 -6.75 11.26 2.64
CA LYS A 65 -7.83 12.23 2.48
C LYS A 65 -8.84 11.78 1.41
N SER A 66 -8.35 11.20 0.31
CA SER A 66 -9.22 10.66 -0.74
C SER A 66 -10.06 9.50 -0.23
N LEU A 67 -9.46 8.56 0.51
CA LEU A 67 -10.21 7.46 1.15
C LEU A 67 -11.30 7.98 2.08
N MET A 68 -10.97 8.95 2.94
CA MET A 68 -11.96 9.56 3.84
C MET A 68 -13.09 10.27 3.07
N SER A 69 -12.77 10.94 1.97
CA SER A 69 -13.80 11.60 1.14
C SER A 69 -14.73 10.63 0.42
N MET A 70 -14.29 9.39 0.21
CA MET A 70 -15.08 8.28 -0.34
C MET A 70 -15.88 7.54 0.74
N GLY A 71 -15.87 8.00 2.01
CA GLY A 71 -16.60 7.35 3.08
C GLY A 71 -15.84 6.18 3.74
N PHE A 72 -14.53 6.06 3.54
CA PHE A 72 -13.73 5.06 4.22
C PHE A 72 -13.54 5.41 5.69
N GLU A 73 -13.94 4.52 6.57
CA GLU A 73 -14.02 4.73 8.02
C GLU A 73 -13.03 3.83 8.79
N LYS A 74 -12.89 4.13 10.06
CA LYS A 74 -12.09 3.31 10.99
C LYS A 74 -12.55 1.85 11.00
N GLY A 75 -11.62 0.94 10.74
CA GLY A 75 -11.88 -0.50 10.71
C GLY A 75 -12.29 -1.03 9.34
N ASP A 76 -12.55 -0.14 8.36
CA ASP A 76 -12.75 -0.57 6.98
C ASP A 76 -11.49 -1.25 6.43
N ARG A 77 -11.69 -2.15 5.48
CA ARG A 77 -10.62 -2.90 4.82
C ARG A 77 -10.45 -2.38 3.41
N MET A 78 -9.20 -2.29 3.01
CA MET A 78 -8.81 -1.97 1.64
C MET A 78 -7.89 -3.05 1.10
N SER A 79 -8.29 -3.71 0.04
CA SER A 79 -7.45 -4.67 -0.69
C SER A 79 -6.54 -3.95 -1.67
N ILE A 80 -5.28 -4.38 -1.74
CA ILE A 80 -4.31 -3.90 -2.73
C ILE A 80 -3.88 -5.07 -3.59
N TYR A 81 -4.44 -5.13 -4.79
CA TYR A 81 -4.17 -6.15 -5.80
C TYR A 81 -3.23 -5.60 -6.87
N ALA A 82 -1.94 -5.65 -6.59
CA ALA A 82 -0.93 -5.02 -7.43
C ALA A 82 0.45 -5.67 -7.26
N TYR A 83 1.33 -5.42 -8.23
CA TYR A 83 2.75 -5.67 -8.12
C TYR A 83 3.40 -4.78 -7.05
N ASN A 84 4.58 -5.18 -6.56
CA ASN A 84 5.40 -4.36 -5.67
C ASN A 84 5.86 -3.10 -6.40
N ARG A 85 5.36 -1.95 -5.95
CA ARG A 85 5.63 -0.62 -6.53
C ARG A 85 5.44 0.45 -5.45
N PRO A 86 6.00 1.65 -5.61
CA PRO A 86 5.88 2.72 -4.60
C PRO A 86 4.45 3.02 -4.19
N GLU A 87 3.52 3.02 -5.13
CA GLU A 87 2.10 3.30 -4.88
C GLU A 87 1.44 2.26 -3.96
N TRP A 88 1.93 1.01 -3.98
CA TRP A 88 1.48 -0.02 -3.05
C TRP A 88 1.71 0.41 -1.60
N TYR A 89 2.91 0.94 -1.32
CA TYR A 89 3.28 1.42 0.02
C TYR A 89 2.50 2.68 0.40
N SER A 90 2.25 3.58 -0.55
CA SER A 90 1.45 4.79 -0.31
C SER A 90 0.01 4.45 0.06
N CYS A 91 -0.61 3.52 -0.67
CA CYS A 91 -1.96 3.03 -0.40
C CYS A 91 -2.03 2.30 0.95
N TYR A 92 -1.07 1.41 1.23
CA TYR A 92 -1.03 0.70 2.52
C TYR A 92 -0.84 1.67 3.69
N GLY A 93 0.07 2.63 3.58
CA GLY A 93 0.29 3.68 4.58
C GLY A 93 -0.97 4.53 4.79
N ALA A 94 -1.68 4.86 3.72
CA ALA A 94 -2.92 5.63 3.78
C ALA A 94 -4.03 4.87 4.51
N THR A 95 -4.18 3.58 4.26
CA THR A 95 -5.14 2.74 4.97
C THR A 95 -4.86 2.73 6.48
N GLN A 96 -3.60 2.62 6.86
CA GLN A 96 -3.23 2.68 8.28
C GLN A 96 -3.44 4.08 8.88
N MET A 97 -3.23 5.14 8.11
CA MET A 97 -3.43 6.52 8.57
C MET A 97 -4.91 6.81 8.84
N THR A 98 -5.81 6.17 8.11
CA THR A 98 -7.28 6.24 8.35
C THR A 98 -7.78 5.26 9.41
N ASN A 99 -6.89 4.56 10.15
CA ASN A 99 -7.23 3.48 11.06
C ASN A 99 -7.99 2.30 10.40
N GLY A 100 -7.80 2.12 9.10
CA GLY A 100 -8.28 0.96 8.36
C GLY A 100 -7.30 -0.20 8.38
N VAL A 101 -7.66 -1.27 7.69
CA VAL A 101 -6.87 -2.50 7.55
C VAL A 101 -6.50 -2.73 6.08
N GLY A 102 -5.20 -2.75 5.79
CA GLY A 102 -4.71 -3.08 4.44
C GLY A 102 -4.63 -4.60 4.25
N VAL A 103 -5.20 -5.07 3.14
CA VAL A 103 -5.23 -6.49 2.74
C VAL A 103 -4.41 -6.64 1.44
N GLY A 104 -3.31 -7.37 1.50
CA GLY A 104 -2.47 -7.62 0.32
C GLY A 104 -3.02 -8.79 -0.50
N VAL A 105 -3.20 -8.58 -1.80
CA VAL A 105 -3.56 -9.64 -2.76
C VAL A 105 -2.42 -9.81 -3.74
N TYR A 106 -1.91 -11.02 -3.86
CA TYR A 106 -0.82 -11.30 -4.82
C TYR A 106 -1.30 -11.13 -6.26
N HIS A 107 -0.51 -10.42 -7.06
CA HIS A 107 -0.80 -10.19 -8.49
C HIS A 107 -0.88 -11.48 -9.32
N THR A 108 -0.36 -12.60 -8.81
CA THR A 108 -0.40 -13.92 -9.45
C THR A 108 -1.64 -14.74 -9.11
N CYS A 109 -2.44 -14.33 -8.11
CA CYS A 109 -3.65 -15.05 -7.72
C CYS A 109 -4.61 -15.25 -8.89
N SER A 110 -5.26 -16.42 -8.93
CA SER A 110 -6.36 -16.69 -9.86
C SER A 110 -7.57 -15.80 -9.53
N PRO A 111 -8.52 -15.61 -10.45
CA PRO A 111 -9.74 -14.86 -10.15
C PRO A 111 -10.48 -15.39 -8.91
N GLU A 112 -10.56 -16.70 -8.73
CA GLU A 112 -11.23 -17.34 -7.59
C GLU A 112 -10.52 -17.06 -6.27
N GLU A 113 -9.18 -17.07 -6.27
CA GLU A 113 -8.37 -16.70 -5.09
C GLU A 113 -8.53 -15.22 -4.75
N VAL A 114 -8.57 -14.35 -5.76
CA VAL A 114 -8.79 -12.90 -5.57
C VAL A 114 -10.18 -12.66 -4.98
N GLU A 115 -11.22 -13.30 -5.53
CA GLU A 115 -12.60 -13.23 -5.05
C GLU A 115 -12.67 -13.65 -3.59
N TRP A 116 -12.03 -14.77 -3.26
CA TRP A 116 -12.03 -15.30 -1.89
C TRP A 116 -11.35 -14.33 -0.91
N VAL A 117 -10.16 -13.83 -1.22
CA VAL A 117 -9.42 -12.92 -0.32
C VAL A 117 -10.17 -11.61 -0.10
N ILE A 118 -10.71 -11.02 -1.16
CA ILE A 118 -11.42 -9.75 -1.08
C ILE A 118 -12.76 -9.91 -0.38
N GLY A 119 -13.51 -10.96 -0.71
CA GLY A 119 -14.80 -11.27 -0.10
C GLY A 119 -14.69 -11.63 1.38
N ASP A 120 -13.76 -12.56 1.74
CA ASP A 120 -13.55 -12.98 3.12
C ASP A 120 -13.08 -11.81 4.01
N SER A 121 -12.21 -10.94 3.49
CA SER A 121 -11.80 -9.74 4.21
C SER A 121 -12.92 -8.70 4.35
N GLY A 122 -13.96 -8.75 3.54
CA GLY A 122 -15.01 -7.72 3.45
C GLY A 122 -14.41 -6.37 3.07
N SER A 123 -13.53 -6.35 2.08
CA SER A 123 -12.86 -5.11 1.64
C SER A 123 -13.85 -4.17 0.98
N LYS A 124 -13.93 -2.93 1.48
CA LYS A 124 -14.79 -1.88 0.96
C LYS A 124 -14.19 -1.19 -0.27
N VAL A 125 -12.86 -1.07 -0.30
CA VAL A 125 -12.11 -0.46 -1.40
C VAL A 125 -11.09 -1.46 -1.93
N VAL A 126 -10.93 -1.53 -3.24
CA VAL A 126 -9.92 -2.34 -3.92
C VAL A 126 -9.06 -1.45 -4.82
N ILE A 127 -7.76 -1.42 -4.54
CA ILE A 127 -6.78 -0.77 -5.39
C ILE A 127 -6.15 -1.82 -6.31
N ILE A 128 -6.18 -1.55 -7.61
CA ILE A 128 -5.67 -2.47 -8.62
C ILE A 128 -4.50 -1.81 -9.35
N GLY A 129 -3.39 -2.52 -9.45
CA GLY A 129 -2.20 -2.04 -10.16
C GLY A 129 -1.70 -3.05 -11.18
N ASP A 130 -1.93 -2.76 -12.45
CA ASP A 130 -1.33 -3.51 -13.56
C ASP A 130 0.15 -3.14 -13.75
N ASN A 131 0.93 -4.08 -14.27
CA ASN A 131 2.28 -3.82 -14.73
C ASN A 131 2.33 -3.92 -16.26
N PRO A 132 2.23 -2.80 -16.99
CA PRO A 132 2.25 -2.81 -18.44
C PRO A 132 3.59 -3.28 -19.03
N GLN A 133 4.67 -3.28 -18.23
CA GLN A 133 6.01 -3.70 -18.66
C GLN A 133 6.27 -5.20 -18.49
N SER A 134 5.35 -5.95 -17.89
CA SER A 134 5.58 -7.37 -17.57
C SER A 134 5.65 -8.29 -18.80
N GLY A 135 5.30 -7.82 -19.99
CA GLY A 135 5.35 -8.59 -21.24
C GLY A 135 4.48 -9.86 -21.24
N GLY A 136 3.63 -10.01 -20.23
CA GLY A 136 2.78 -11.17 -20.04
C GLY A 136 1.50 -11.12 -20.85
N ASP A 137 0.70 -12.19 -20.71
CA ASP A 137 -0.62 -12.31 -21.30
C ASP A 137 -1.54 -11.17 -20.80
N PRO A 138 -2.05 -10.28 -21.68
CA PRO A 138 -2.93 -9.17 -21.28
C PRO A 138 -4.18 -9.63 -20.52
N GLU A 139 -4.67 -10.86 -20.74
CA GLU A 139 -5.84 -11.41 -20.06
C GLU A 139 -5.54 -11.84 -18.61
N LYS A 140 -4.26 -11.90 -18.25
CA LYS A 140 -3.81 -12.31 -16.90
C LYS A 140 -3.39 -11.11 -16.03
N THR A 141 -3.72 -9.90 -16.45
CA THR A 141 -3.46 -8.71 -15.62
C THR A 141 -4.40 -8.67 -14.41
N PRO A 142 -3.99 -8.03 -13.29
CA PRO A 142 -4.85 -7.84 -12.13
C PRO A 142 -6.22 -7.24 -12.47
N SER A 143 -6.26 -6.19 -13.30
CA SER A 143 -7.52 -5.55 -13.70
C SER A 143 -8.45 -6.48 -14.47
N ARG A 144 -7.92 -7.29 -15.39
CA ARG A 144 -8.71 -8.24 -16.17
C ARG A 144 -9.26 -9.39 -15.33
N ARG A 145 -8.46 -9.89 -14.38
CA ARG A 145 -8.91 -10.90 -13.43
C ARG A 145 -9.98 -10.37 -12.51
N PHE A 146 -9.78 -9.15 -11.97
CA PHE A 146 -10.75 -8.51 -11.10
C PHE A 146 -12.09 -8.25 -11.80
N ALA A 147 -12.07 -7.80 -13.05
CA ALA A 147 -13.29 -7.56 -13.82
C ALA A 147 -14.19 -8.81 -13.96
N LYS A 148 -13.61 -10.02 -13.88
CA LYS A 148 -14.37 -11.29 -13.97
C LYS A 148 -15.14 -11.64 -12.69
N ILE A 149 -14.78 -11.03 -11.56
CA ILE A 149 -15.31 -11.36 -10.23
C ILE A 149 -16.03 -10.19 -9.57
N LEU A 150 -16.02 -9.00 -10.18
CA LEU A 150 -16.57 -7.79 -9.57
C LEU A 150 -18.03 -7.96 -9.14
N GLU A 151 -18.85 -8.63 -9.95
CA GLU A 151 -20.27 -8.88 -9.66
C GLU A 151 -20.49 -9.76 -8.40
N ASN A 152 -19.47 -10.50 -7.99
CA ASN A 152 -19.51 -11.40 -6.83
C ASN A 152 -19.06 -10.70 -5.53
N LEU A 153 -18.68 -9.43 -5.60
CA LEU A 153 -18.11 -8.65 -4.48
C LEU A 153 -19.03 -7.47 -4.10
N PRO A 154 -20.16 -7.73 -3.43
CA PRO A 154 -21.16 -6.69 -3.14
C PRO A 154 -20.69 -5.61 -2.17
N ASP A 155 -19.68 -5.87 -1.36
CA ASP A 155 -19.14 -4.92 -0.35
C ASP A 155 -18.13 -3.93 -0.96
N VAL A 156 -17.72 -4.11 -2.22
CA VAL A 156 -16.80 -3.20 -2.92
C VAL A 156 -17.56 -2.03 -3.49
N GLU A 157 -17.23 -0.81 -3.03
CA GLU A 157 -17.82 0.47 -3.46
C GLU A 157 -16.92 1.22 -4.48
#